data_10a20fc72dcd4cd94aa5f28b774d0e9f
#
_entry.id   10a20fc72dcd4cd94aa5f28b774d0e9f
#
_cell.length_a   1.000
_cell.length_b   1.000
_cell.length_c   1.000
_cell.angle_alpha   90.00
_cell.angle_beta   90.00
_cell.angle_gamma   90.00
#
_symmetry.space_group_name_H-M   'P 1'
#
loop_
_entity.id
_entity.type
_entity.pdbx_description
1 polymer ?
#
loop_
_entity_poly.entity_id
_entity_poly.type
_entity_poly.pdbx_seq_one_letter_code
_entity_poly.pdbx_strand_id
1 'polypeptide(L)'
;MAEKKLAGKVAWVTGSSRGIGREIAAHLASCGATVVLHGSTPAPAQILGGGETLDAIAEEIATAHGVETLHVCGDLTRSMVVKALVGQIHKRFGHIDILVNNAGGDIGTRGVDAPKAGKPEHNDAVFIGEDDLQMILNRNLMTCIYACQAVAPELIERKQGWIVNVGSIAGLVGIPESAIYATAKAAVHEYTRCLASMLRPHGVYANVVAPGDTVTERFKASRPIDENRLSTTGSLERYGWPIEIAKTVEFLACDASSYITGQVIRVDGGKQLFPA
;
A
#
# COMPACT_ATOMS: atom_id res chain seq x y z
N MET A 1 2.44 19.72 22.42
CA MET A 1 2.87 18.92 21.24
C MET A 1 1.98 17.69 21.25
N ALA A 2 1.35 17.35 20.14
CA ALA A 2 0.58 16.10 20.05
C ALA A 2 1.53 14.93 20.27
N GLU A 3 1.07 13.93 21.04
CA GLU A 3 1.84 12.72 21.33
C GLU A 3 2.17 12.01 20.01
N LYS A 4 3.44 11.73 19.80
CA LYS A 4 3.90 11.00 18.60
C LYS A 4 3.61 9.50 18.77
N LYS A 5 2.41 9.06 18.43
CA LYS A 5 1.86 7.70 18.65
C LYS A 5 2.73 6.55 18.13
N LEU A 6 3.59 6.83 17.14
CA LEU A 6 4.47 5.84 16.51
C LEU A 6 5.95 6.09 16.82
N ALA A 7 6.24 6.90 17.84
CA ALA A 7 7.63 7.15 18.25
C ALA A 7 8.35 5.83 18.59
N GLY A 8 9.54 5.65 18.04
CA GLY A 8 10.36 4.45 18.24
C GLY A 8 9.92 3.22 17.40
N LYS A 9 8.89 3.33 16.54
CA LYS A 9 8.48 2.28 15.61
C LYS A 9 9.17 2.43 14.26
N VAL A 10 9.54 1.30 13.66
CA VAL A 10 10.08 1.22 12.30
C VAL A 10 8.97 0.74 11.36
N ALA A 11 8.56 1.58 10.42
CA ALA A 11 7.50 1.31 9.46
C ALA A 11 8.06 1.14 8.04
N TRP A 12 7.90 -0.04 7.44
CA TRP A 12 8.22 -0.25 6.04
C TRP A 12 6.98 -0.10 5.16
N VAL A 13 6.98 0.90 4.27
CA VAL A 13 5.86 1.17 3.34
C VAL A 13 6.28 0.80 1.92
N THR A 14 5.73 -0.26 1.37
CA THR A 14 6.04 -0.69 0.01
C THR A 14 5.34 0.19 -1.03
N GLY A 15 6.03 0.49 -2.16
CA GLY A 15 5.48 1.35 -3.21
C GLY A 15 5.21 2.77 -2.75
N SER A 16 6.09 3.34 -1.94
CA SER A 16 5.92 4.65 -1.29
C SER A 16 6.63 5.81 -1.99
N SER A 17 7.03 5.62 -3.24
CA SER A 17 7.65 6.70 -4.03
C SER A 17 6.65 7.75 -4.53
N ARG A 18 5.34 7.49 -4.47
CA ARG A 18 4.29 8.41 -4.96
C ARG A 18 2.91 8.00 -4.44
N GLY A 19 1.92 8.88 -4.72
CA GLY A 19 0.49 8.62 -4.50
C GLY A 19 0.16 8.19 -3.07
N ILE A 20 -0.69 7.18 -2.92
CA ILE A 20 -1.15 6.70 -1.61
C ILE A 20 0.03 6.27 -0.73
N GLY A 21 1.00 5.55 -1.29
CA GLY A 21 2.15 5.05 -0.51
C GLY A 21 3.05 6.17 0.03
N ARG A 22 3.32 7.23 -0.77
CA ARG A 22 4.08 8.40 -0.31
C ARG A 22 3.35 9.12 0.83
N GLU A 23 2.04 9.30 0.67
CA GLU A 23 1.23 9.94 1.70
C GLU A 23 1.17 9.12 3.00
N ILE A 24 1.06 7.79 2.88
CA ILE A 24 1.15 6.89 4.06
C ILE A 24 2.51 7.07 4.74
N ALA A 25 3.61 7.04 4.00
CA ALA A 25 4.96 7.19 4.53
C ALA A 25 5.12 8.54 5.26
N ALA A 26 4.71 9.65 4.63
CA ALA A 26 4.78 10.98 5.22
C ALA A 26 3.88 11.09 6.47
N HIS A 27 2.67 10.52 6.44
CA HIS A 27 1.76 10.56 7.58
C HIS A 27 2.29 9.74 8.77
N LEU A 28 2.82 8.52 8.55
CA LEU A 28 3.42 7.73 9.62
C LEU A 28 4.66 8.44 10.22
N ALA A 29 5.47 9.10 9.38
CA ALA A 29 6.57 9.95 9.81
C ALA A 29 6.08 11.11 10.70
N SER A 30 4.99 11.78 10.32
CA SER A 30 4.39 12.85 11.12
C SER A 30 3.91 12.36 12.50
N CYS A 31 3.54 11.08 12.60
CA CYS A 31 3.18 10.40 13.86
C CYS A 31 4.41 9.88 14.62
N GLY A 32 5.63 10.13 14.14
CA GLY A 32 6.89 9.84 14.82
C GLY A 32 7.56 8.53 14.46
N ALA A 33 7.07 7.79 13.48
CA ALA A 33 7.72 6.57 13.01
C ALA A 33 9.02 6.88 12.27
N THR A 34 10.03 6.02 12.44
CA THR A 34 11.10 5.84 11.47
C THR A 34 10.50 5.17 10.23
N VAL A 35 10.72 5.72 9.03
CA VAL A 35 10.03 5.25 7.83
C VAL A 35 11.01 4.70 6.80
N VAL A 36 10.73 3.49 6.33
CA VAL A 36 11.43 2.88 5.20
C VAL A 36 10.58 3.01 3.96
N LEU A 37 11.06 3.80 3.00
CA LEU A 37 10.44 3.99 1.69
C LEU A 37 10.89 2.91 0.72
N HIS A 38 10.01 2.57 -0.21
CA HIS A 38 10.31 1.59 -1.26
C HIS A 38 9.86 2.06 -2.64
N GLY A 39 10.71 1.84 -3.64
CA GLY A 39 10.41 1.94 -5.06
C GLY A 39 10.96 0.75 -5.84
N SER A 40 10.40 0.45 -7.00
CA SER A 40 10.94 -0.61 -7.88
C SER A 40 12.22 -0.17 -8.59
N THR A 41 12.42 1.15 -8.74
CA THR A 41 13.60 1.79 -9.33
C THR A 41 14.03 3.00 -8.50
N PRO A 42 15.29 3.46 -8.58
CA PRO A 42 15.78 4.62 -7.84
C PRO A 42 15.05 5.93 -8.16
N ALA A 43 14.48 6.04 -9.35
CA ALA A 43 13.75 7.23 -9.81
C ALA A 43 12.33 6.90 -10.28
N PRO A 44 11.47 6.29 -9.44
CA PRO A 44 10.14 5.85 -9.86
C PRO A 44 9.16 6.99 -10.10
N ALA A 45 9.45 8.17 -9.57
CA ALA A 45 8.57 9.34 -9.68
C ALA A 45 8.64 10.03 -11.05
N GLN A 46 9.69 9.83 -11.82
CA GLN A 46 9.83 10.39 -13.18
C GLN A 46 8.74 9.90 -14.14
N ILE A 47 8.17 8.75 -13.86
CA ILE A 47 7.19 8.05 -14.70
C ILE A 47 5.82 8.74 -14.77
N LEU A 48 5.48 9.68 -13.89
CA LEU A 48 4.21 10.44 -13.94
C LEU A 48 4.43 11.94 -13.70
N GLY A 49 5.49 12.49 -14.29
CA GLY A 49 5.75 13.94 -14.26
C GLY A 49 6.46 14.43 -13.01
N GLY A 50 6.92 13.56 -12.11
CA GLY A 50 7.76 13.91 -10.98
C GLY A 50 9.25 13.69 -11.27
N GLY A 51 10.10 14.68 -11.06
CA GLY A 51 11.55 14.58 -11.22
C GLY A 51 12.29 14.09 -9.97
N GLU A 52 11.58 13.69 -8.92
CA GLU A 52 12.16 13.36 -7.63
C GLU A 52 12.66 11.93 -7.57
N THR A 53 13.85 11.76 -7.02
CA THR A 53 14.40 10.43 -6.70
C THR A 53 13.80 9.90 -5.39
N LEU A 54 13.87 8.60 -5.17
CA LEU A 54 13.41 7.98 -3.92
C LEU A 54 14.22 8.50 -2.72
N ASP A 55 15.48 8.82 -2.92
CA ASP A 55 16.35 9.44 -1.94
C ASP A 55 15.86 10.86 -1.54
N ALA A 56 15.58 11.71 -2.53
CA ALA A 56 15.08 13.06 -2.29
C ALA A 56 13.74 13.04 -1.52
N ILE A 57 12.85 12.10 -1.84
CA ILE A 57 11.58 11.92 -1.14
C ILE A 57 11.82 11.49 0.32
N ALA A 58 12.77 10.60 0.55
CA ALA A 58 13.14 10.15 1.89
C ALA A 58 13.71 11.29 2.74
N GLU A 59 14.59 12.12 2.16
CA GLU A 59 15.18 13.30 2.81
C GLU A 59 14.14 14.38 3.11
N GLU A 60 13.22 14.64 2.17
CA GLU A 60 12.09 15.56 2.39
C GLU A 60 11.25 15.13 3.60
N ILE A 61 10.85 13.85 3.67
CA ILE A 61 10.05 13.33 4.77
C ILE A 61 10.82 13.39 6.10
N ALA A 62 12.10 13.02 6.09
CA ALA A 62 12.96 13.08 7.27
C ALA A 62 13.03 14.51 7.83
N THR A 63 13.30 15.48 6.97
CA THR A 63 13.43 16.91 7.33
C THR A 63 12.11 17.49 7.81
N ALA A 64 11.01 17.21 7.09
CA ALA A 64 9.69 17.76 7.44
C ALA A 64 9.16 17.28 8.78
N HIS A 65 9.50 16.06 9.21
CA HIS A 65 8.93 15.44 10.41
C HIS A 65 9.93 15.19 11.55
N GLY A 66 11.22 15.39 11.29
CA GLY A 66 12.28 15.19 12.30
C GLY A 66 12.40 13.72 12.71
N VAL A 67 12.36 12.80 11.75
CA VAL A 67 12.47 11.34 11.96
C VAL A 67 13.59 10.77 11.08
N GLU A 68 14.04 9.56 11.41
CA GLU A 68 14.93 8.83 10.51
C GLU A 68 14.15 8.22 9.36
N THR A 69 14.77 8.17 8.19
CA THR A 69 14.26 7.48 7.00
C THR A 69 15.33 6.59 6.39
N LEU A 70 14.90 5.61 5.63
CA LEU A 70 15.71 4.80 4.73
C LEU A 70 14.94 4.63 3.43
N HIS A 71 15.60 4.66 2.29
CA HIS A 71 14.99 4.19 1.05
C HIS A 71 15.63 2.86 0.62
N VAL A 72 14.79 1.95 0.12
CA VAL A 72 15.21 0.67 -0.45
C VAL A 72 14.57 0.50 -1.84
N CYS A 73 15.29 -0.13 -2.75
CA CYS A 73 14.88 -0.21 -4.14
C CYS A 73 15.00 -1.65 -4.67
N GLY A 74 13.93 -2.15 -5.27
CA GLY A 74 13.93 -3.48 -5.87
C GLY A 74 12.55 -3.98 -6.31
N ASP A 75 12.55 -5.03 -7.12
CA ASP A 75 11.33 -5.65 -7.61
C ASP A 75 10.76 -6.66 -6.59
N LEU A 76 9.67 -6.29 -5.94
CA LEU A 76 9.00 -7.12 -4.93
C LEU A 76 8.28 -8.35 -5.50
N THR A 77 8.16 -8.48 -6.82
CA THR A 77 7.64 -9.72 -7.43
C THR A 77 8.65 -10.89 -7.32
N ARG A 78 9.83 -10.62 -6.82
CA ARG A 78 10.93 -11.56 -6.63
C ARG A 78 11.24 -11.74 -5.14
N SER A 79 10.89 -12.90 -4.58
CA SER A 79 11.05 -13.18 -3.13
C SER A 79 12.48 -13.00 -2.61
N MET A 80 13.50 -13.32 -3.43
CA MET A 80 14.91 -13.12 -3.06
C MET A 80 15.26 -11.63 -2.92
N VAL A 81 14.68 -10.77 -3.77
CA VAL A 81 14.86 -9.32 -3.66
C VAL A 81 14.22 -8.81 -2.37
N VAL A 82 12.99 -9.24 -2.07
CA VAL A 82 12.30 -8.86 -0.81
C VAL A 82 13.16 -9.20 0.42
N LYS A 83 13.71 -10.42 0.47
CA LYS A 83 14.60 -10.84 1.57
C LYS A 83 15.86 -9.96 1.68
N ALA A 84 16.45 -9.58 0.54
CA ALA A 84 17.61 -8.69 0.53
C ALA A 84 17.26 -7.29 1.04
N LEU A 85 16.08 -6.76 0.68
CA LEU A 85 15.60 -5.46 1.18
C LEU A 85 15.36 -5.49 2.69
N VAL A 86 14.72 -6.53 3.23
CA VAL A 86 14.54 -6.72 4.67
C VAL A 86 15.91 -6.77 5.37
N GLY A 87 16.90 -7.47 4.79
CA GLY A 87 18.28 -7.47 5.30
C GLY A 87 18.93 -6.09 5.36
N GLN A 88 18.66 -5.20 4.39
CA GLN A 88 19.12 -3.81 4.42
C GLN A 88 18.44 -3.01 5.56
N ILE A 89 17.14 -3.21 5.75
CA ILE A 89 16.38 -2.57 6.84
C ILE A 89 16.91 -3.01 8.20
N HIS A 90 17.11 -4.31 8.39
CA HIS A 90 17.67 -4.88 9.63
C HIS A 90 19.09 -4.35 9.91
N LYS A 91 19.93 -4.25 8.89
CA LYS A 91 21.28 -3.67 9.05
C LYS A 91 21.25 -2.23 9.56
N ARG A 92 20.22 -1.45 9.21
CA ARG A 92 20.11 -0.03 9.58
C ARG A 92 19.37 0.18 10.90
N PHE A 93 18.27 -0.54 11.11
CA PHE A 93 17.34 -0.29 12.23
C PHE A 93 17.14 -1.50 13.17
N GLY A 94 17.66 -2.67 12.80
CA GLY A 94 17.59 -3.88 13.61
C GLY A 94 16.28 -4.68 13.47
N HIS A 95 15.17 -4.03 13.14
CA HIS A 95 13.85 -4.67 13.06
C HIS A 95 12.85 -3.87 12.23
N ILE A 96 11.67 -4.48 12.01
CA ILE A 96 10.48 -3.83 11.44
C ILE A 96 9.33 -4.04 12.44
N ASP A 97 8.61 -2.97 12.81
CA ASP A 97 7.40 -3.05 13.65
C ASP A 97 6.12 -3.04 12.83
N ILE A 98 6.11 -2.27 11.75
CA ILE A 98 4.94 -2.02 10.92
C ILE A 98 5.30 -2.31 9.46
N LEU A 99 4.56 -3.23 8.84
CA LEU A 99 4.62 -3.47 7.40
C LEU A 99 3.36 -2.92 6.73
N VAL A 100 3.51 -2.00 5.79
CA VAL A 100 2.41 -1.53 4.94
C VAL A 100 2.63 -2.01 3.52
N ASN A 101 1.84 -2.98 3.08
CA ASN A 101 1.85 -3.51 1.73
C ASN A 101 0.97 -2.65 0.82
N ASN A 102 1.55 -1.61 0.25
CA ASN A 102 0.87 -0.71 -0.67
C ASN A 102 1.30 -0.90 -2.15
N ALA A 103 2.46 -1.50 -2.40
CA ALA A 103 2.92 -1.77 -3.76
C ALA A 103 1.86 -2.53 -4.57
N GLY A 104 1.56 -2.05 -5.79
CA GLY A 104 0.53 -2.64 -6.62
C GLY A 104 -0.01 -1.70 -7.68
N GLY A 105 -1.14 -2.08 -8.25
CA GLY A 105 -1.88 -1.30 -9.24
C GLY A 105 -2.32 -2.15 -10.43
N ASP A 106 -3.36 -1.69 -11.09
CA ASP A 106 -3.89 -2.27 -12.32
C ASP A 106 -2.99 -1.83 -13.50
N ILE A 107 -1.80 -2.43 -13.59
CA ILE A 107 -0.73 -2.10 -14.54
C ILE A 107 -0.20 -3.38 -15.14
N GLY A 108 -0.33 -3.50 -16.46
CA GLY A 108 0.18 -4.65 -17.22
C GLY A 108 1.65 -4.54 -17.59
N THR A 109 2.05 -5.35 -18.56
CA THR A 109 3.44 -5.52 -19.02
C THR A 109 4.04 -4.27 -19.66
N ARG A 110 3.20 -3.44 -20.30
CA ARG A 110 3.65 -2.20 -20.96
C ARG A 110 4.06 -1.10 -19.96
N GLY A 111 3.83 -1.33 -18.66
CA GLY A 111 4.23 -0.39 -17.61
C GLY A 111 3.33 0.85 -17.53
N VAL A 112 3.63 1.69 -16.55
CA VAL A 112 2.80 2.85 -16.19
C VAL A 112 2.82 4.00 -17.20
N ASP A 113 3.84 4.05 -18.07
CA ASP A 113 3.96 5.06 -19.15
C ASP A 113 3.07 4.77 -20.35
N ALA A 114 2.50 3.57 -20.44
CA ALA A 114 1.57 3.21 -21.49
C ALA A 114 0.21 3.93 -21.30
N PRO A 115 -0.62 4.04 -22.35
CA PRO A 115 -1.94 4.66 -22.29
C PRO A 115 -2.76 4.18 -21.09
N LYS A 116 -3.63 5.05 -20.57
CA LYS A 116 -4.45 4.80 -19.37
C LYS A 116 -3.62 4.40 -18.14
N ALA A 117 -2.40 4.99 -18.02
CA ALA A 117 -1.43 4.69 -16.96
C ALA A 117 -1.15 3.19 -16.79
N GLY A 118 -1.00 2.51 -17.92
CA GLY A 118 -0.56 1.12 -18.01
C GLY A 118 -1.64 0.06 -17.82
N LYS A 119 -2.92 0.42 -17.79
CA LYS A 119 -3.97 -0.60 -17.80
C LYS A 119 -3.88 -1.45 -19.07
N PRO A 120 -4.03 -2.79 -18.98
CA PRO A 120 -4.12 -3.63 -20.16
C PRO A 120 -5.26 -3.23 -21.10
N GLU A 121 -5.11 -3.49 -22.37
CA GLU A 121 -6.11 -3.16 -23.38
C GLU A 121 -7.39 -4.00 -23.21
N HIS A 122 -7.23 -5.32 -23.04
CA HIS A 122 -8.30 -6.26 -22.72
C HIS A 122 -8.18 -6.66 -21.25
N ASN A 123 -8.61 -5.77 -20.34
CA ASN A 123 -8.49 -5.98 -18.89
C ASN A 123 -9.76 -6.61 -18.30
N ASP A 124 -10.31 -7.59 -18.99
CA ASP A 124 -11.53 -8.31 -18.61
C ASP A 124 -11.23 -9.75 -18.12
N ALA A 125 -12.26 -10.51 -17.81
CA ALA A 125 -12.13 -11.84 -17.23
C ALA A 125 -11.85 -12.94 -18.26
N VAL A 126 -11.95 -12.67 -19.58
CA VAL A 126 -11.93 -13.69 -20.63
C VAL A 126 -10.82 -13.45 -21.64
N PHE A 127 -10.63 -12.22 -22.09
CA PHE A 127 -9.76 -11.88 -23.21
C PHE A 127 -8.41 -11.26 -22.82
N ILE A 128 -8.15 -11.03 -21.52
CA ILE A 128 -6.85 -10.53 -21.06
C ILE A 128 -5.73 -11.48 -21.45
N GLY A 129 -4.63 -10.94 -22.00
CA GLY A 129 -3.45 -11.73 -22.34
C GLY A 129 -2.76 -12.33 -21.11
N GLU A 130 -2.16 -13.51 -21.27
CA GLU A 130 -1.51 -14.28 -20.19
C GLU A 130 -0.44 -13.47 -19.47
N ASP A 131 0.41 -12.75 -20.21
CA ASP A 131 1.49 -11.94 -19.64
C ASP A 131 0.95 -10.79 -18.76
N ASP A 132 -0.10 -10.11 -19.20
CA ASP A 132 -0.75 -9.05 -18.43
C ASP A 132 -1.48 -9.61 -17.21
N LEU A 133 -2.16 -10.75 -17.35
CA LEU A 133 -2.78 -11.46 -16.23
C LEU A 133 -1.73 -11.79 -15.16
N GLN A 134 -0.64 -12.44 -15.56
CA GLN A 134 0.43 -12.81 -14.64
C GLN A 134 1.09 -11.58 -13.99
N MET A 135 1.33 -10.52 -14.78
CA MET A 135 1.90 -9.26 -14.27
C MET A 135 1.00 -8.63 -13.20
N ILE A 136 -0.32 -8.57 -13.42
CA ILE A 136 -1.26 -8.00 -12.44
C ILE A 136 -1.30 -8.84 -11.16
N LEU A 137 -1.35 -10.17 -11.26
CA LEU A 137 -1.32 -11.05 -10.09
C LEU A 137 0.00 -10.88 -9.32
N ASN A 138 1.14 -10.92 -10.00
CA ASN A 138 2.45 -10.76 -9.37
C ASN A 138 2.57 -9.42 -8.67
N ARG A 139 2.18 -8.33 -9.34
CA ARG A 139 2.29 -6.96 -8.83
C ARG A 139 1.40 -6.67 -7.61
N ASN A 140 0.24 -7.30 -7.51
CA ASN A 140 -0.72 -7.00 -6.44
C ASN A 140 -0.78 -8.05 -5.33
N LEU A 141 -0.69 -9.34 -5.68
CA LEU A 141 -0.81 -10.44 -4.73
C LEU A 141 0.57 -10.94 -4.27
N MET A 142 1.45 -11.30 -5.21
CA MET A 142 2.72 -11.92 -4.84
C MET A 142 3.64 -10.96 -4.11
N THR A 143 3.66 -9.66 -4.46
CA THR A 143 4.41 -8.65 -3.71
C THR A 143 3.98 -8.58 -2.24
N CYS A 144 2.66 -8.64 -1.98
CA CYS A 144 2.11 -8.65 -0.63
C CYS A 144 2.51 -9.92 0.13
N ILE A 145 2.33 -11.09 -0.49
CA ILE A 145 2.68 -12.38 0.13
C ILE A 145 4.17 -12.43 0.48
N TYR A 146 5.05 -12.09 -0.45
CA TYR A 146 6.50 -12.16 -0.22
C TYR A 146 6.98 -11.20 0.87
N ALA A 147 6.42 -9.98 0.94
CA ALA A 147 6.75 -9.06 2.01
C ALA A 147 6.25 -9.56 3.38
N CYS A 148 5.03 -10.10 3.45
CA CYS A 148 4.52 -10.72 4.67
C CYS A 148 5.38 -11.92 5.11
N GLN A 149 5.76 -12.80 4.17
CA GLN A 149 6.63 -13.95 4.47
C GLN A 149 8.02 -13.55 4.98
N ALA A 150 8.53 -12.41 4.52
CA ALA A 150 9.84 -11.95 4.94
C ALA A 150 9.83 -11.23 6.30
N VAL A 151 8.70 -10.58 6.67
CA VAL A 151 8.60 -9.78 7.90
C VAL A 151 7.87 -10.51 9.03
N ALA A 152 6.81 -11.28 8.74
CA ALA A 152 6.00 -11.90 9.79
C ALA A 152 6.76 -12.80 10.78
N PRO A 153 7.82 -13.56 10.39
CA PRO A 153 8.57 -14.36 11.34
C PRO A 153 9.17 -13.57 12.51
N GLU A 154 9.74 -12.38 12.25
CA GLU A 154 10.29 -11.53 13.31
C GLU A 154 9.19 -10.93 14.21
N LEU A 155 8.04 -10.58 13.64
CA LEU A 155 6.91 -10.09 14.43
C LEU A 155 6.37 -11.17 15.38
N ILE A 156 6.31 -12.43 14.91
CA ILE A 156 5.93 -13.59 15.73
C ILE A 156 6.92 -13.78 16.88
N GLU A 157 8.23 -13.75 16.60
CA GLU A 157 9.28 -13.92 17.61
C GLU A 157 9.21 -12.80 18.66
N ARG A 158 9.03 -11.55 18.22
CA ARG A 158 8.92 -10.37 19.08
C ARG A 158 7.56 -10.24 19.77
N LYS A 159 6.55 -11.03 19.36
CA LYS A 159 5.17 -11.02 19.88
C LYS A 159 4.52 -9.64 19.80
N GLN A 160 4.87 -8.87 18.79
CA GLN A 160 4.36 -7.51 18.55
C GLN A 160 4.55 -7.12 17.10
N GLY A 161 3.56 -6.48 16.51
CA GLY A 161 3.67 -5.85 15.19
C GLY A 161 2.34 -5.70 14.47
N TRP A 162 2.39 -4.91 13.41
CA TRP A 162 1.20 -4.58 12.61
C TRP A 162 1.51 -4.78 11.13
N ILE A 163 0.61 -5.49 10.44
CA ILE A 163 0.62 -5.62 8.98
C ILE A 163 -0.64 -4.97 8.45
N VAL A 164 -0.49 -3.96 7.60
CA VAL A 164 -1.60 -3.30 6.93
C VAL A 164 -1.47 -3.50 5.42
N ASN A 165 -2.39 -4.26 4.85
CA ASN A 165 -2.41 -4.53 3.41
C ASN A 165 -3.36 -3.53 2.72
N VAL A 166 -2.85 -2.80 1.72
CA VAL A 166 -3.69 -1.92 0.91
C VAL A 166 -4.40 -2.74 -0.16
N GLY A 167 -5.66 -3.05 0.13
CA GLY A 167 -6.58 -3.73 -0.76
C GLY A 167 -7.17 -2.79 -1.81
N SER A 168 -8.45 -2.96 -2.06
CA SER A 168 -9.31 -2.07 -2.87
C SER A 168 -10.77 -2.48 -2.69
N ILE A 169 -11.69 -1.53 -2.79
CA ILE A 169 -13.12 -1.86 -2.93
C ILE A 169 -13.40 -2.71 -4.18
N ALA A 170 -12.52 -2.67 -5.18
CA ALA A 170 -12.57 -3.55 -6.36
C ALA A 170 -12.53 -5.04 -5.98
N GLY A 171 -11.87 -5.41 -4.89
CA GLY A 171 -11.83 -6.79 -4.40
C GLY A 171 -13.11 -7.27 -3.70
N LEU A 172 -14.14 -6.43 -3.62
CA LEU A 172 -15.42 -6.74 -2.96
C LEU A 172 -16.59 -6.83 -3.94
N VAL A 173 -16.38 -6.47 -5.21
CA VAL A 173 -17.41 -6.47 -6.26
C VAL A 173 -16.85 -6.94 -7.60
N GLY A 174 -17.71 -7.36 -8.52
CA GLY A 174 -17.34 -7.64 -9.91
C GLY A 174 -17.10 -6.33 -10.69
N ILE A 175 -15.94 -6.23 -11.31
CA ILE A 175 -15.57 -5.10 -12.18
C ILE A 175 -15.13 -5.66 -13.54
N PRO A 176 -15.98 -5.58 -14.58
CA PRO A 176 -15.67 -6.18 -15.89
C PRO A 176 -14.36 -5.64 -16.50
N GLU A 177 -14.09 -4.34 -16.38
CA GLU A 177 -12.95 -3.67 -17.02
C GLU A 177 -11.65 -3.74 -16.19
N SER A 178 -11.64 -4.50 -15.11
CA SER A 178 -10.47 -4.68 -14.22
C SER A 178 -10.57 -6.02 -13.46
N ALA A 179 -11.03 -7.06 -14.12
CA ALA A 179 -11.39 -8.33 -13.48
C ALA A 179 -10.20 -8.99 -12.76
N ILE A 180 -9.03 -9.04 -13.38
CA ILE A 180 -7.85 -9.68 -12.78
C ILE A 180 -7.31 -8.84 -11.61
N TYR A 181 -7.35 -7.51 -11.71
CA TYR A 181 -7.01 -6.64 -10.58
C TYR A 181 -8.00 -6.83 -9.41
N ALA A 182 -9.30 -6.90 -9.68
CA ALA A 182 -10.33 -7.16 -8.67
C ALA A 182 -10.08 -8.54 -8.00
N THR A 183 -9.81 -9.57 -8.78
CA THR A 183 -9.45 -10.91 -8.30
C THR A 183 -8.20 -10.87 -7.41
N ALA A 184 -7.13 -10.20 -7.84
CA ALA A 184 -5.91 -10.06 -7.04
C ALA A 184 -6.17 -9.34 -5.70
N LYS A 185 -7.00 -8.29 -5.70
CA LYS A 185 -7.36 -7.56 -4.48
C LYS A 185 -8.29 -8.37 -3.57
N ALA A 186 -9.21 -9.16 -4.11
CA ALA A 186 -10.00 -10.11 -3.34
C ALA A 186 -9.10 -11.18 -2.69
N ALA A 187 -8.11 -11.68 -3.43
CA ALA A 187 -7.12 -12.62 -2.89
C ALA A 187 -6.27 -12.00 -1.76
N VAL A 188 -5.89 -10.72 -1.85
CA VAL A 188 -5.22 -10.00 -0.75
C VAL A 188 -6.11 -9.91 0.48
N HIS A 189 -7.42 -9.67 0.31
CA HIS A 189 -8.36 -9.63 1.43
C HIS A 189 -8.41 -11.00 2.14
N GLU A 190 -8.57 -12.09 1.39
CA GLU A 190 -8.63 -13.43 1.97
C GLU A 190 -7.29 -13.86 2.58
N TYR A 191 -6.18 -13.60 1.89
CA TYR A 191 -4.84 -13.84 2.43
C TYR A 191 -4.65 -13.13 3.79
N THR A 192 -5.15 -11.91 3.92
CA THR A 192 -5.05 -11.14 5.17
C THR A 192 -5.87 -11.78 6.30
N ARG A 193 -7.06 -12.34 6.01
CA ARG A 193 -7.85 -13.08 7.01
C ARG A 193 -7.11 -14.33 7.49
N CYS A 194 -6.54 -15.11 6.58
CA CYS A 194 -5.73 -16.28 6.91
C CYS A 194 -4.49 -15.89 7.74
N LEU A 195 -3.80 -14.82 7.32
CA LEU A 195 -2.62 -14.30 8.03
C LEU A 195 -2.98 -13.83 9.44
N ALA A 196 -4.07 -13.07 9.60
CA ALA A 196 -4.55 -12.60 10.89
C ALA A 196 -4.89 -13.77 11.84
N SER A 197 -5.56 -14.80 11.32
CA SER A 197 -5.86 -16.02 12.09
C SER A 197 -4.61 -16.70 12.60
N MET A 198 -3.55 -16.75 11.78
CA MET A 198 -2.26 -17.34 12.15
C MET A 198 -1.49 -16.47 13.16
N LEU A 199 -1.54 -15.15 13.00
CA LEU A 199 -0.73 -14.20 13.78
C LEU A 199 -1.33 -13.82 15.13
N ARG A 200 -2.66 -13.89 15.30
CA ARG A 200 -3.34 -13.45 16.53
C ARG A 200 -2.84 -14.13 17.82
N PRO A 201 -2.43 -15.43 17.86
CA PRO A 201 -1.89 -16.02 19.07
C PRO A 201 -0.56 -15.42 19.52
N HIS A 202 0.09 -14.67 18.62
CA HIS A 202 1.39 -14.03 18.84
C HIS A 202 1.29 -12.54 19.14
N GLY A 203 0.06 -11.97 19.26
CA GLY A 203 -0.11 -10.53 19.49
C GLY A 203 0.25 -9.67 18.28
N VAL A 204 0.20 -10.21 17.07
CA VAL A 204 0.50 -9.52 15.81
C VAL A 204 -0.80 -9.33 15.02
N TYR A 205 -1.00 -8.12 14.52
CA TYR A 205 -2.23 -7.70 13.84
C TYR A 205 -2.02 -7.68 12.33
N ALA A 206 -3.03 -8.13 11.59
CA ALA A 206 -3.06 -8.02 10.12
C ALA A 206 -4.44 -7.57 9.66
N ASN A 207 -4.52 -6.42 8.96
CA ASN A 207 -5.77 -5.86 8.46
C ASN A 207 -5.62 -5.34 7.03
N VAL A 208 -6.74 -5.12 6.37
CA VAL A 208 -6.81 -4.49 5.05
C VAL A 208 -7.41 -3.09 5.17
N VAL A 209 -6.78 -2.13 4.52
CA VAL A 209 -7.43 -0.88 4.12
C VAL A 209 -7.82 -1.02 2.66
N ALA A 210 -9.09 -0.83 2.34
CA ALA A 210 -9.64 -0.96 0.98
C ALA A 210 -10.09 0.42 0.45
N PRO A 211 -9.20 1.14 -0.29
CA PRO A 211 -9.53 2.43 -0.86
C PRO A 211 -10.62 2.34 -1.92
N GLY A 212 -11.48 3.38 -1.96
CA GLY A 212 -12.31 3.72 -3.10
C GLY A 212 -11.57 4.53 -4.16
N ASP A 213 -12.31 5.31 -4.93
CA ASP A 213 -11.75 6.25 -5.93
C ASP A 213 -10.94 7.33 -5.21
N THR A 214 -9.63 7.18 -5.18
CA THR A 214 -8.71 8.07 -4.47
C THR A 214 -7.83 8.84 -5.45
N VAL A 215 -7.82 10.17 -5.35
CA VAL A 215 -7.12 11.06 -6.28
C VAL A 215 -5.61 10.94 -6.11
N THR A 216 -4.95 10.46 -7.15
CA THR A 216 -3.49 10.45 -7.31
C THR A 216 -3.16 10.81 -8.75
N GLU A 217 -1.91 11.12 -9.07
CA GLU A 217 -1.52 11.40 -10.46
C GLU A 217 -1.84 10.21 -11.38
N ARG A 218 -1.61 8.99 -10.90
CA ARG A 218 -1.98 7.78 -11.65
C ARG A 218 -3.49 7.63 -11.81
N PHE A 219 -4.28 7.97 -10.79
CA PHE A 219 -5.74 7.94 -10.87
C PHE A 219 -6.22 8.86 -11.99
N LYS A 220 -5.72 10.11 -12.02
CA LYS A 220 -6.04 11.10 -13.05
C LYS A 220 -5.62 10.64 -14.46
N ALA A 221 -4.43 10.05 -14.60
CA ALA A 221 -3.92 9.58 -15.88
C ALA A 221 -4.61 8.31 -16.42
N SER A 222 -5.31 7.56 -15.56
CA SER A 222 -5.91 6.27 -15.92
C SER A 222 -7.36 6.34 -16.40
N ARG A 223 -8.04 7.47 -16.20
CA ARG A 223 -9.49 7.65 -16.48
C ARG A 223 -9.89 9.13 -16.59
N PRO A 224 -11.04 9.42 -17.21
CA PRO A 224 -11.65 10.76 -17.11
C PRO A 224 -11.95 11.13 -15.67
N ILE A 225 -11.77 12.39 -15.32
CA ILE A 225 -12.02 12.96 -13.99
C ILE A 225 -13.25 13.84 -14.03
N ASP A 226 -14.16 13.64 -13.09
CA ASP A 226 -15.24 14.57 -12.82
C ASP A 226 -14.72 15.65 -11.85
N GLU A 227 -14.51 16.86 -12.37
CA GLU A 227 -13.94 17.97 -11.60
C GLU A 227 -14.83 18.39 -10.43
N ASN A 228 -16.15 18.18 -10.51
CA ASN A 228 -17.08 18.50 -9.41
C ASN A 228 -16.85 17.62 -8.18
N ARG A 229 -16.18 16.47 -8.35
CA ARG A 229 -15.84 15.53 -7.28
C ARG A 229 -14.44 15.73 -6.70
N LEU A 230 -13.68 16.72 -7.15
CA LEU A 230 -12.32 17.04 -6.65
C LEU A 230 -12.33 17.88 -5.36
N SER A 231 -13.44 18.03 -4.69
CA SER A 231 -13.53 18.74 -3.40
C SER A 231 -12.80 17.98 -2.28
N THR A 232 -12.29 18.72 -1.30
CA THR A 232 -11.73 18.17 -0.05
C THR A 232 -12.74 18.23 1.10
N THR A 233 -13.87 18.88 0.90
CA THR A 233 -14.93 19.09 1.91
C THR A 233 -16.30 18.87 1.29
N GLY A 234 -17.33 18.84 2.13
CA GLY A 234 -18.72 18.72 1.69
C GLY A 234 -19.21 17.28 1.60
N SER A 235 -19.90 16.94 0.51
CA SER A 235 -20.50 15.60 0.32
C SER A 235 -19.44 14.50 0.23
N LEU A 236 -19.76 13.31 0.76
CA LEU A 236 -18.92 12.10 0.63
C LEU A 236 -18.99 11.45 -0.77
N GLU A 237 -19.83 11.96 -1.67
CA GLU A 237 -19.84 11.52 -3.09
C GLU A 237 -18.60 12.00 -3.89
N ARG A 238 -17.78 12.85 -3.28
CA ARG A 238 -16.48 13.27 -3.81
C ARG A 238 -15.48 12.11 -3.95
N TYR A 239 -14.40 12.34 -4.64
CA TYR A 239 -13.26 11.44 -4.59
C TYR A 239 -12.57 11.49 -3.22
N GLY A 240 -11.98 10.36 -2.78
CA GLY A 240 -11.13 10.30 -1.63
C GLY A 240 -9.73 10.90 -1.91
N TRP A 241 -9.04 11.31 -0.85
CA TRP A 241 -7.68 11.81 -0.91
C TRP A 241 -6.71 10.85 -0.24
N PRO A 242 -5.44 10.75 -0.67
CA PRO A 242 -4.45 9.83 -0.10
C PRO A 242 -4.32 9.93 1.43
N ILE A 243 -4.44 11.13 1.99
CA ILE A 243 -4.37 11.35 3.44
C ILE A 243 -5.48 10.63 4.21
N GLU A 244 -6.66 10.39 3.61
CA GLU A 244 -7.75 9.67 4.27
C GLU A 244 -7.42 8.19 4.41
N ILE A 245 -6.73 7.64 3.41
CA ILE A 245 -6.17 6.29 3.46
C ILE A 245 -5.06 6.21 4.50
N ALA A 246 -4.14 7.17 4.51
CA ALA A 246 -3.01 7.22 5.41
C ALA A 246 -3.43 7.26 6.90
N LYS A 247 -4.46 8.05 7.24
CA LYS A 247 -5.04 8.09 8.59
C LYS A 247 -5.64 6.75 9.03
N THR A 248 -6.27 6.03 8.11
CA THR A 248 -6.81 4.69 8.41
C THR A 248 -5.69 3.68 8.60
N VAL A 249 -4.61 3.78 7.81
CA VAL A 249 -3.41 2.96 8.00
C VAL A 249 -2.77 3.24 9.36
N GLU A 250 -2.61 4.52 9.75
CA GLU A 250 -2.10 4.90 11.09
C GLU A 250 -2.94 4.29 12.21
N PHE A 251 -4.27 4.40 12.13
CA PHE A 251 -5.18 3.81 13.11
C PHE A 251 -4.98 2.30 13.27
N LEU A 252 -4.80 1.57 12.15
CA LEU A 252 -4.59 0.12 12.14
C LEU A 252 -3.14 -0.30 12.48
N ALA A 253 -2.21 0.63 12.52
CA ALA A 253 -0.78 0.39 12.77
C ALA A 253 -0.34 0.77 14.19
N CYS A 254 -1.29 0.97 15.11
CA CYS A 254 -1.00 1.34 16.50
C CYS A 254 -2.00 0.74 17.49
N ASP A 255 -1.79 0.97 18.75
CA ASP A 255 -2.61 0.43 19.86
C ASP A 255 -4.08 0.90 19.84
N ALA A 256 -4.41 1.95 19.07
CA ALA A 256 -5.79 2.39 18.89
C ALA A 256 -6.69 1.29 18.27
N SER A 257 -6.09 0.32 17.58
CA SER A 257 -6.79 -0.83 16.98
C SER A 257 -6.47 -2.17 17.66
N SER A 258 -6.10 -2.16 18.94
CA SER A 258 -5.57 -3.31 19.70
C SER A 258 -6.51 -4.54 19.81
N TYR A 259 -7.74 -4.44 19.32
CA TYR A 259 -8.68 -5.59 19.25
C TYR A 259 -9.26 -5.79 17.85
N ILE A 260 -8.59 -5.24 16.82
CA ILE A 260 -9.01 -5.31 15.41
C ILE A 260 -7.96 -6.08 14.61
N THR A 261 -8.32 -7.27 14.12
CA THR A 261 -7.47 -8.05 13.20
C THR A 261 -8.34 -8.85 12.21
N GLY A 262 -7.83 -9.11 11.01
CA GLY A 262 -8.53 -9.83 9.95
C GLY A 262 -9.62 -9.02 9.24
N GLN A 263 -9.70 -7.71 9.47
CA GLN A 263 -10.77 -6.86 8.94
C GLN A 263 -10.39 -6.23 7.60
N VAL A 264 -11.41 -5.97 6.78
CA VAL A 264 -11.33 -5.17 5.56
C VAL A 264 -12.06 -3.85 5.82
N ILE A 265 -11.29 -2.80 6.06
CA ILE A 265 -11.83 -1.46 6.31
C ILE A 265 -11.92 -0.69 4.99
N ARG A 266 -13.14 -0.44 4.53
CA ARG A 266 -13.38 0.38 3.35
C ARG A 266 -13.19 1.86 3.65
N VAL A 267 -12.46 2.55 2.79
CA VAL A 267 -12.28 4.01 2.83
C VAL A 267 -12.70 4.55 1.47
N ASP A 268 -14.01 4.66 1.26
CA ASP A 268 -14.64 4.86 -0.04
C ASP A 268 -15.77 5.89 -0.05
N GLY A 269 -15.94 6.65 1.04
CA GLY A 269 -17.00 7.63 1.17
C GLY A 269 -18.41 7.03 1.21
N GLY A 270 -18.53 5.72 1.53
CA GLY A 270 -19.82 5.02 1.55
C GLY A 270 -20.28 4.58 0.16
N LYS A 271 -19.39 4.50 -0.83
CA LYS A 271 -19.71 4.02 -2.18
C LYS A 271 -20.21 2.57 -2.18
N GLN A 272 -19.75 1.76 -1.22
CA GLN A 272 -20.21 0.38 -1.03
C GLN A 272 -20.76 0.21 0.40
N LEU A 273 -22.06 -0.01 0.52
CA LEU A 273 -22.80 -0.07 1.79
C LEU A 273 -23.29 -1.48 2.18
N PHE A 274 -22.80 -2.52 1.50
CA PHE A 274 -23.11 -3.92 1.82
C PHE A 274 -22.05 -4.51 2.80
N PRO A 275 -22.38 -5.60 3.53
CA PRO A 275 -21.41 -6.33 4.35
C PRO A 275 -20.22 -6.82 3.54
N ALA A 276 -19.00 -6.76 4.11
CA ALA A 276 -17.77 -7.21 3.48
C ALA A 276 -17.47 -8.68 3.79
#